data_30329399e29bda93b265ecaf26bfeb10
#
_entry.id   30329399e29bda93b265ecaf26bfeb10
#
_cell.length_a   1.000
_cell.length_b   1.000
_cell.length_c   1.000
_cell.angle_alpha   90.00
_cell.angle_beta   90.00
_cell.angle_gamma   90.00
#
_symmetry.space_group_name_H-M   'P 1'
#
loop_
_entity.id
_entity.type
_entity.pdbx_description
1 polymer ?
#
loop_
_entity_poly.entity_id
_entity_poly.type
_entity_poly.pdbx_seq_one_letter_code
_entity_poly.pdbx_strand_id
1 'polypeptide(L)'
;MKIVGAEVFVTCPGRNFVTLKITTEDGITGLGDATLNGRELPVASYLTDHLCPQLIGRDARRIEDIWQFFYKGAYWRRGPVTMSAISAVDMALWDIKAKAANMPLYQLLGGASREGVMVYCHTTGHTIDDVLEDYARHKEQGFKAIRVQCGVPGMKTTYGMAKGKGLAYEPATKGQWPEEQLWSTEKYLDFTPKLFDAVRNTFGFNEHLLHDMHHRLTPIEAARFGKGIEDYRLFWMEDPTPAENQACFRIIRQHTVTPIAVGEVFNSIWDCKQLIEEQLIDYIRTTLTHAGGITGMRRIADFASLYQVRTGSHGPSDLSPVCMAAALHFDLWVPNFGVQEFMGYSEQMLEVFPHNWTFEGGYMHPGDKPGLGIEFDEKLAAKYPYDPAYLPVARLEDGTLWNW
;
A
#
# COMPACT_ATOMS: atom_id res chain seq x y z
N MET A 1 -6.57 25.42 18.53
CA MET A 1 -6.65 23.95 18.38
C MET A 1 -5.39 23.33 18.98
N LYS A 2 -5.26 23.41 20.28
CA LYS A 2 -4.11 22.86 21.01
C LYS A 2 -4.29 21.35 21.15
N ILE A 3 -3.26 20.57 20.88
CA ILE A 3 -3.26 19.13 21.10
C ILE A 3 -3.19 18.85 22.60
N VAL A 4 -4.12 18.07 23.13
CA VAL A 4 -4.21 17.72 24.55
C VAL A 4 -4.08 16.21 24.79
N GLY A 5 -4.19 15.38 23.75
CA GLY A 5 -4.02 13.93 23.83
C GLY A 5 -3.42 13.37 22.54
N ALA A 6 -2.61 12.31 22.68
CA ALA A 6 -2.09 11.50 21.59
C ALA A 6 -1.93 10.08 22.13
N GLU A 7 -2.68 9.13 21.56
CA GLU A 7 -2.81 7.75 22.04
C GLU A 7 -2.51 6.77 20.91
N VAL A 8 -1.76 5.74 21.21
CA VAL A 8 -1.35 4.70 20.24
C VAL A 8 -2.01 3.39 20.62
N PHE A 9 -2.68 2.79 19.63
CA PHE A 9 -3.37 1.51 19.77
C PHE A 9 -2.71 0.48 18.87
N VAL A 10 -2.33 -0.67 19.42
CA VAL A 10 -1.82 -1.81 18.67
C VAL A 10 -2.82 -2.95 18.80
N THR A 11 -3.50 -3.28 17.71
CA THR A 11 -4.64 -4.20 17.72
C THR A 11 -4.55 -5.22 16.59
N CYS A 12 -5.18 -6.39 16.77
CA CYS A 12 -5.21 -7.47 15.77
C CYS A 12 -6.62 -7.96 15.48
N PRO A 13 -7.50 -7.16 14.83
CA PRO A 13 -8.82 -7.62 14.40
C PRO A 13 -8.73 -8.44 13.10
N GLY A 14 -7.94 -9.51 13.10
CA GLY A 14 -7.59 -10.32 11.95
C GLY A 14 -6.19 -10.03 11.38
N ARG A 15 -5.67 -8.83 11.54
CA ARG A 15 -4.26 -8.42 11.27
C ARG A 15 -3.81 -7.37 12.28
N ASN A 16 -2.50 -7.25 12.48
CA ASN A 16 -1.96 -6.23 13.36
C ASN A 16 -2.02 -4.85 12.71
N PHE A 17 -2.57 -3.89 13.44
CA PHE A 17 -2.60 -2.48 13.05
C PHE A 17 -2.05 -1.59 14.17
N VAL A 18 -1.41 -0.50 13.79
CA VAL A 18 -0.95 0.55 14.69
C VAL A 18 -1.72 1.83 14.37
N THR A 19 -2.66 2.18 15.23
CA THR A 19 -3.51 3.36 15.04
C THR A 19 -3.10 4.46 16.02
N LEU A 20 -2.89 5.67 15.50
CA LEU A 20 -2.70 6.89 16.31
C LEU A 20 -3.99 7.68 16.34
N LYS A 21 -4.40 8.09 17.55
CA LYS A 21 -5.50 9.05 17.77
C LYS A 21 -4.94 10.31 18.42
N ILE A 22 -5.18 11.45 17.80
CA ILE A 22 -4.85 12.77 18.35
C ILE A 22 -6.13 13.48 18.77
N THR A 23 -6.12 14.11 19.94
CA THR A 23 -7.26 14.88 20.47
C THR A 23 -6.86 16.33 20.74
N THR A 24 -7.71 17.26 20.30
CA THR A 24 -7.52 18.70 20.54
C THR A 24 -8.34 19.18 21.73
N GLU A 25 -7.99 20.35 22.29
CA GLU A 25 -8.73 21.02 23.39
C GLU A 25 -10.20 21.30 23.05
N ASP A 26 -10.50 21.44 21.75
CA ASP A 26 -11.86 21.65 21.22
C ASP A 26 -12.65 20.34 21.08
N GLY A 27 -12.08 19.20 21.49
CA GLY A 27 -12.69 17.89 21.43
C GLY A 27 -12.68 17.23 20.04
N ILE A 28 -12.02 17.85 19.05
CA ILE A 28 -11.88 17.25 17.71
C ILE A 28 -10.80 16.18 17.77
N THR A 29 -11.08 15.01 17.23
CA THR A 29 -10.13 13.88 17.14
C THR A 29 -9.77 13.60 15.71
N GLY A 30 -8.52 13.16 15.48
CA GLY A 30 -8.04 12.68 14.19
C GLY A 30 -7.36 11.33 14.31
N LEU A 31 -7.45 10.53 13.26
CA LEU A 31 -6.89 9.20 13.17
C LEU A 31 -5.76 9.15 12.14
N GLY A 32 -4.73 8.37 12.45
CA GLY A 32 -3.64 8.07 11.55
C GLY A 32 -3.23 6.61 11.63
N ASP A 33 -2.75 6.06 10.54
CA ASP A 33 -2.21 4.71 10.45
C ASP A 33 -0.68 4.73 10.45
N ALA A 34 -0.08 3.95 11.34
CA ALA A 34 1.36 3.75 11.45
C ALA A 34 1.77 2.29 11.22
N THR A 35 0.89 1.48 10.67
CA THR A 35 1.13 0.05 10.51
C THR A 35 2.35 -0.19 9.61
N LEU A 36 3.32 -0.92 10.15
CA LEU A 36 4.47 -1.44 9.41
C LEU A 36 4.49 -2.95 9.65
N ASN A 37 4.04 -3.69 8.67
CA ASN A 37 3.83 -5.14 8.77
C ASN A 37 5.08 -5.87 9.28
N GLY A 38 4.94 -6.65 10.35
CA GLY A 38 6.03 -7.34 11.04
C GLY A 38 6.98 -6.44 11.85
N ARG A 39 6.68 -5.13 11.98
CA ARG A 39 7.45 -4.15 12.78
C ARG A 39 6.54 -3.20 13.55
N GLU A 40 5.34 -3.65 13.90
CA GLU A 40 4.30 -2.83 14.54
C GLU A 40 4.78 -2.25 15.89
N LEU A 41 5.39 -3.09 16.74
CA LEU A 41 5.85 -2.63 18.05
C LEU A 41 6.97 -1.59 18.00
N PRO A 42 8.00 -1.71 17.14
CA PRO A 42 8.99 -0.63 16.94
C PRO A 42 8.36 0.71 16.57
N VAL A 43 7.36 0.73 15.69
CA VAL A 43 6.68 1.98 15.32
C VAL A 43 5.81 2.50 16.46
N ALA A 44 5.08 1.61 17.13
CA ALA A 44 4.25 1.97 18.28
C ALA A 44 5.09 2.56 19.42
N SER A 45 6.24 1.96 19.76
CA SER A 45 7.16 2.49 20.76
C SER A 45 7.71 3.86 20.34
N TYR A 46 8.13 4.02 19.07
CA TYR A 46 8.64 5.32 18.59
C TYR A 46 7.56 6.42 18.67
N LEU A 47 6.31 6.10 18.34
CA LEU A 47 5.19 7.03 18.52
C LEU A 47 4.98 7.37 20.00
N THR A 48 4.82 6.35 20.84
CA THR A 48 4.44 6.50 22.25
C THR A 48 5.51 7.22 23.06
N ASP A 49 6.78 6.83 22.88
CA ASP A 49 7.88 7.28 23.73
C ASP A 49 8.53 8.58 23.23
N HIS A 50 8.46 8.84 21.91
CA HIS A 50 9.19 9.97 21.32
C HIS A 50 8.29 11.03 20.68
N LEU A 51 7.27 10.67 19.88
CA LEU A 51 6.48 11.64 19.15
C LEU A 51 5.30 12.18 19.95
N CYS A 52 4.50 11.30 20.56
CA CYS A 52 3.29 11.69 21.28
C CYS A 52 3.55 12.70 22.42
N PRO A 53 4.58 12.53 23.27
CA PRO A 53 4.87 13.52 24.31
C PRO A 53 5.20 14.91 23.75
N GLN A 54 5.83 14.97 22.56
CA GLN A 54 6.22 16.23 21.91
C GLN A 54 5.08 16.87 21.12
N LEU A 55 3.98 16.17 20.88
CA LEU A 55 2.76 16.73 20.28
C LEU A 55 1.96 17.56 21.26
N ILE A 56 1.95 17.19 22.54
CA ILE A 56 1.13 17.85 23.57
C ILE A 56 1.48 19.34 23.66
N GLY A 57 0.45 20.17 23.55
CA GLY A 57 0.57 21.62 23.61
C GLY A 57 0.82 22.30 22.27
N ARG A 58 1.14 21.54 21.19
CA ARG A 58 1.29 22.11 19.84
C ARG A 58 -0.06 22.47 19.23
N ASP A 59 -0.04 23.37 18.27
CA ASP A 59 -1.22 23.73 17.48
C ASP A 59 -1.39 22.75 16.32
N ALA A 60 -2.48 21.97 16.35
CA ALA A 60 -2.81 20.97 15.33
C ALA A 60 -2.97 21.54 13.91
N ARG A 61 -3.17 22.86 13.77
CA ARG A 61 -3.28 23.52 12.46
C ARG A 61 -1.92 23.64 11.74
N ARG A 62 -0.80 23.53 12.48
CA ARG A 62 0.56 23.71 11.95
C ARG A 62 1.14 22.39 11.44
N ILE A 63 0.44 21.73 10.53
CA ILE A 63 0.78 20.41 10.02
C ILE A 63 2.20 20.38 9.45
N GLU A 64 2.53 21.31 8.56
CA GLU A 64 3.86 21.40 7.94
C GLU A 64 4.99 21.60 8.95
N ASP A 65 4.79 22.46 9.95
CA ASP A 65 5.76 22.73 11.00
C ASP A 65 6.01 21.47 11.86
N ILE A 66 4.95 20.76 12.23
CA ILE A 66 5.03 19.53 13.02
C ILE A 66 5.72 18.43 12.19
N TRP A 67 5.39 18.30 10.91
CA TRP A 67 6.03 17.36 10.00
C TRP A 67 7.53 17.61 9.88
N GLN A 68 7.93 18.87 9.65
CA GLN A 68 9.34 19.26 9.57
C GLN A 68 10.07 19.08 10.90
N PHE A 69 9.38 19.37 12.01
CA PHE A 69 9.94 19.19 13.34
C PHE A 69 10.31 17.74 13.61
N PHE A 70 9.42 16.78 13.33
CA PHE A 70 9.72 15.37 13.52
C PHE A 70 10.71 14.82 12.50
N TYR A 71 10.66 15.27 11.26
CA TYR A 71 11.59 14.83 10.23
C TYR A 71 13.01 15.35 10.47
N LYS A 72 13.18 16.65 10.66
CA LYS A 72 14.49 17.26 10.86
C LYS A 72 15.06 17.03 12.27
N GLY A 73 14.19 17.04 13.27
CA GLY A 73 14.56 16.85 14.67
C GLY A 73 15.04 15.44 15.01
N ALA A 74 14.67 14.43 14.21
CA ALA A 74 15.15 13.07 14.40
C ALA A 74 16.66 12.91 14.14
N TYR A 75 17.33 13.83 13.44
CA TYR A 75 18.70 13.78 12.96
C TYR A 75 18.99 12.61 12.01
N TRP A 76 18.87 11.36 12.46
CA TRP A 76 18.90 10.15 11.60
C TRP A 76 17.53 9.97 10.94
N ARG A 77 17.42 10.53 9.73
CA ARG A 77 16.16 10.67 9.00
C ARG A 77 15.89 9.47 8.11
N ARG A 78 14.61 9.35 7.71
CA ARG A 78 14.09 8.32 6.82
C ARG A 78 14.07 6.94 7.47
N GLY A 79 13.72 5.94 6.69
CA GLY A 79 13.50 4.59 7.15
C GLY A 79 12.05 4.33 7.57
N PRO A 80 11.60 3.06 7.47
CA PRO A 80 10.18 2.73 7.56
C PRO A 80 9.58 3.06 8.94
N VAL A 81 10.28 2.76 10.04
CA VAL A 81 9.77 3.02 11.40
C VAL A 81 9.52 4.51 11.62
N THR A 82 10.54 5.34 11.34
CA THR A 82 10.44 6.79 11.53
C THR A 82 9.37 7.42 10.66
N MET A 83 9.32 7.03 9.39
CA MET A 83 8.42 7.65 8.43
C MET A 83 6.98 7.18 8.61
N SER A 84 6.73 5.93 9.00
CA SER A 84 5.37 5.48 9.35
C SER A 84 4.82 6.22 10.56
N ALA A 85 5.65 6.47 11.58
CA ALA A 85 5.23 7.27 12.73
C ALA A 85 4.89 8.72 12.34
N ILE A 86 5.72 9.37 11.51
CA ILE A 86 5.45 10.73 10.99
C ILE A 86 4.18 10.74 10.13
N SER A 87 3.97 9.69 9.31
CA SER A 87 2.80 9.56 8.46
C SER A 87 1.50 9.52 9.27
N ALA A 88 1.48 8.75 10.36
CA ALA A 88 0.31 8.67 11.23
C ALA A 88 -0.01 10.02 11.88
N VAL A 89 1.00 10.76 12.35
CA VAL A 89 0.81 12.11 12.88
C VAL A 89 0.25 13.03 11.79
N ASP A 90 0.80 13.00 10.60
CA ASP A 90 0.35 13.81 9.47
C ASP A 90 -1.11 13.52 9.09
N MET A 91 -1.47 12.25 8.91
CA MET A 91 -2.85 11.84 8.60
C MET A 91 -3.83 12.30 9.67
N ALA A 92 -3.51 12.09 10.95
CA ALA A 92 -4.37 12.52 12.06
C ALA A 92 -4.56 14.05 12.10
N LEU A 93 -3.53 14.83 11.81
CA LEU A 93 -3.62 16.29 11.76
C LEU A 93 -4.44 16.79 10.57
N TRP A 94 -4.33 16.13 9.40
CA TRP A 94 -5.16 16.43 8.24
C TRP A 94 -6.63 16.07 8.49
N ASP A 95 -6.91 14.96 9.17
CA ASP A 95 -8.25 14.56 9.59
C ASP A 95 -8.86 15.60 10.53
N ILE A 96 -8.13 16.05 11.57
CA ILE A 96 -8.54 17.14 12.47
C ILE A 96 -8.83 18.41 11.68
N LYS A 97 -7.96 18.79 10.76
CA LYS A 97 -8.12 20.03 10.00
C LYS A 97 -9.35 19.98 9.12
N ALA A 98 -9.63 18.87 8.47
CA ALA A 98 -10.79 18.69 7.62
C ALA A 98 -12.09 18.64 8.44
N LYS A 99 -12.10 17.97 9.60
CA LYS A 99 -13.22 18.01 10.55
C LYS A 99 -13.50 19.43 11.08
N ALA A 100 -12.46 20.17 11.43
CA ALA A 100 -12.59 21.56 11.87
C ALA A 100 -13.13 22.49 10.77
N ALA A 101 -12.82 22.21 9.50
CA ALA A 101 -13.35 22.92 8.37
C ALA A 101 -14.76 22.43 7.95
N ASN A 102 -15.28 21.41 8.62
CA ASN A 102 -16.56 20.75 8.30
C ASN A 102 -16.67 20.31 6.83
N MET A 103 -15.60 19.71 6.29
CA MET A 103 -15.56 19.19 4.93
C MET A 103 -14.77 17.90 4.83
N PRO A 104 -15.04 17.02 3.84
CA PRO A 104 -14.22 15.86 3.58
C PRO A 104 -12.82 16.28 3.14
N LEU A 105 -11.80 15.44 3.44
CA LEU A 105 -10.41 15.83 3.21
C LEU A 105 -10.12 16.17 1.73
N TYR A 106 -10.67 15.42 0.76
CA TYR A 106 -10.43 15.71 -0.65
C TYR A 106 -10.87 17.14 -1.05
N GLN A 107 -11.94 17.67 -0.45
CA GLN A 107 -12.39 19.06 -0.67
C GLN A 107 -11.39 20.06 -0.10
N LEU A 108 -10.85 19.77 1.08
CA LEU A 108 -9.82 20.62 1.70
C LEU A 108 -8.51 20.63 0.89
N LEU A 109 -8.20 19.54 0.20
CA LEU A 109 -7.01 19.42 -0.67
C LEU A 109 -7.17 20.22 -1.98
N GLY A 110 -8.39 20.50 -2.41
CA GLY A 110 -8.65 21.28 -3.64
C GLY A 110 -9.85 20.80 -4.46
N GLY A 111 -10.57 19.76 -3.98
CA GLY A 111 -11.73 19.19 -4.65
C GLY A 111 -11.40 17.92 -5.45
N ALA A 112 -12.43 17.26 -5.93
CA ALA A 112 -12.31 16.03 -6.70
C ALA A 112 -11.78 16.31 -8.13
N SER A 113 -10.81 15.53 -8.57
CA SER A 113 -10.30 15.53 -9.96
C SER A 113 -11.00 14.46 -10.81
N ARG A 114 -11.83 13.61 -10.21
CA ARG A 114 -12.57 12.50 -10.85
C ARG A 114 -13.81 12.15 -10.06
N GLU A 115 -14.70 11.35 -10.67
CA GLU A 115 -15.97 10.94 -10.05
C GLU A 115 -15.79 9.77 -9.04
N GLY A 116 -14.71 8.99 -9.17
CA GLY A 116 -14.40 7.87 -8.28
C GLY A 116 -12.98 7.40 -8.47
N VAL A 117 -12.45 6.73 -7.45
CA VAL A 117 -11.10 6.17 -7.41
C VAL A 117 -11.13 4.76 -7.99
N MET A 118 -10.55 4.54 -9.16
CA MET A 118 -10.41 3.20 -9.72
C MET A 118 -9.53 2.35 -8.80
N VAL A 119 -10.02 1.15 -8.47
CA VAL A 119 -9.27 0.22 -7.61
C VAL A 119 -8.97 -1.07 -8.34
N TYR A 120 -7.86 -1.73 -7.95
CA TYR A 120 -7.57 -3.08 -8.39
C TYR A 120 -7.60 -4.07 -7.25
N CYS A 121 -8.05 -5.29 -7.55
CA CYS A 121 -8.04 -6.43 -6.64
C CYS A 121 -6.98 -7.45 -7.03
N HIS A 122 -6.79 -8.46 -6.17
CA HIS A 122 -5.88 -9.57 -6.39
C HIS A 122 -6.66 -10.85 -6.64
N THR A 123 -6.29 -11.57 -7.71
CA THR A 123 -6.67 -12.97 -7.83
C THR A 123 -5.63 -13.86 -7.18
N THR A 124 -6.04 -15.05 -6.79
CA THR A 124 -5.17 -16.09 -6.28
C THR A 124 -5.67 -17.47 -6.73
N GLY A 125 -4.76 -18.41 -6.98
CA GLY A 125 -5.10 -19.77 -7.35
C GLY A 125 -3.87 -20.65 -7.41
N HIS A 126 -4.01 -21.95 -7.07
CA HIS A 126 -2.93 -22.92 -7.20
C HIS A 126 -2.69 -23.35 -8.64
N THR A 127 -3.73 -23.25 -9.46
CA THR A 127 -3.72 -23.55 -10.89
C THR A 127 -4.19 -22.35 -11.70
N ILE A 128 -3.93 -22.37 -13.01
CA ILE A 128 -4.46 -21.33 -13.91
C ILE A 128 -5.99 -21.33 -13.88
N ASP A 129 -6.64 -22.49 -13.83
CA ASP A 129 -8.10 -22.58 -13.79
C ASP A 129 -8.67 -21.92 -12.53
N ASP A 130 -8.06 -22.12 -11.35
CA ASP A 130 -8.46 -21.42 -10.12
C ASP A 130 -8.38 -19.89 -10.28
N VAL A 131 -7.31 -19.41 -10.94
CA VAL A 131 -7.13 -17.97 -11.20
C VAL A 131 -8.17 -17.44 -12.17
N LEU A 132 -8.53 -18.22 -13.21
CA LEU A 132 -9.57 -17.82 -14.14
C LEU A 132 -10.94 -17.73 -13.47
N GLU A 133 -11.28 -18.67 -12.57
CA GLU A 133 -12.51 -18.62 -11.78
C GLU A 133 -12.53 -17.39 -10.88
N ASP A 134 -11.43 -17.13 -10.18
CA ASP A 134 -11.32 -15.98 -9.29
C ASP A 134 -11.35 -14.64 -10.05
N TYR A 135 -10.72 -14.60 -11.23
CA TYR A 135 -10.79 -13.45 -12.13
C TYR A 135 -12.23 -13.17 -12.60
N ALA A 136 -12.97 -14.21 -12.99
CA ALA A 136 -14.37 -14.09 -13.38
C ALA A 136 -15.22 -13.51 -12.25
N ARG A 137 -15.02 -13.99 -11.02
CA ARG A 137 -15.70 -13.49 -9.81
C ARG A 137 -15.43 -11.99 -9.58
N HIS A 138 -14.18 -11.54 -9.66
CA HIS A 138 -13.83 -10.13 -9.49
C HIS A 138 -14.39 -9.25 -10.62
N LYS A 139 -14.39 -9.77 -11.85
CA LYS A 139 -15.03 -9.09 -12.98
C LYS A 139 -16.54 -8.93 -12.77
N GLU A 140 -17.24 -9.95 -12.25
CA GLU A 140 -18.67 -9.89 -11.91
C GLU A 140 -18.94 -8.88 -10.79
N GLN A 141 -18.02 -8.72 -9.83
CA GLN A 141 -18.07 -7.66 -8.81
C GLN A 141 -17.86 -6.26 -9.40
N GLY A 142 -17.46 -6.14 -10.65
CA GLY A 142 -17.30 -4.89 -11.36
C GLY A 142 -15.89 -4.34 -11.43
N PHE A 143 -14.87 -5.03 -10.89
CA PHE A 143 -13.48 -4.58 -10.97
C PHE A 143 -13.04 -4.38 -12.43
N LYS A 144 -12.35 -3.26 -12.69
CA LYS A 144 -11.81 -2.88 -14.00
C LYS A 144 -10.30 -3.13 -14.11
N ALA A 145 -9.65 -3.34 -12.98
CA ALA A 145 -8.23 -3.62 -12.88
C ALA A 145 -8.04 -4.81 -11.94
N ILE A 146 -7.29 -5.82 -12.39
CA ILE A 146 -7.15 -7.10 -11.68
C ILE A 146 -5.68 -7.54 -11.75
N ARG A 147 -5.06 -7.72 -10.58
CA ARG A 147 -3.73 -8.30 -10.44
C ARG A 147 -3.84 -9.82 -10.41
N VAL A 148 -3.16 -10.50 -11.32
CA VAL A 148 -3.16 -11.97 -11.37
C VAL A 148 -1.90 -12.53 -10.72
N GLN A 149 -2.11 -13.56 -9.91
CA GLN A 149 -1.08 -14.33 -9.23
C GLN A 149 -1.48 -15.80 -9.25
N CYS A 150 -0.52 -16.71 -9.45
CA CYS A 150 -0.79 -18.14 -9.55
C CYS A 150 0.34 -18.95 -8.91
N GLY A 151 0.00 -20.10 -8.34
CA GLY A 151 0.98 -21.10 -7.95
C GLY A 151 1.83 -21.54 -9.13
N VAL A 152 3.16 -21.54 -8.97
CA VAL A 152 4.08 -21.96 -10.03
C VAL A 152 4.38 -23.45 -9.86
N PRO A 153 4.14 -24.28 -10.90
CA PRO A 153 4.38 -25.71 -10.82
C PRO A 153 5.82 -26.04 -10.38
N GLY A 154 5.96 -26.94 -9.40
CA GLY A 154 7.25 -27.32 -8.84
C GLY A 154 7.85 -26.37 -7.82
N MET A 155 7.13 -25.32 -7.43
CA MET A 155 7.40 -24.52 -6.23
C MET A 155 6.40 -24.86 -5.14
N LYS A 156 6.89 -25.12 -3.91
CA LYS A 156 6.06 -25.57 -2.79
C LYS A 156 5.18 -24.45 -2.26
N THR A 157 5.71 -23.26 -2.20
CA THR A 157 5.01 -22.03 -1.81
C THR A 157 5.35 -20.94 -2.82
N THR A 158 4.38 -20.10 -3.15
CA THR A 158 4.54 -18.97 -4.08
C THR A 158 3.93 -17.74 -3.45
N TYR A 159 4.62 -16.59 -3.58
CA TYR A 159 4.11 -15.30 -3.16
C TYR A 159 2.70 -15.03 -3.71
N GLY A 160 1.86 -14.43 -2.89
CA GLY A 160 0.50 -14.05 -3.29
C GLY A 160 -0.50 -15.21 -3.28
N MET A 161 -0.10 -16.41 -2.82
CA MET A 161 -0.99 -17.55 -2.74
C MET A 161 -1.67 -17.63 -1.37
N ALA A 162 -3.01 -17.70 -1.37
CA ALA A 162 -3.77 -17.93 -0.15
C ALA A 162 -3.46 -19.30 0.45
N LYS A 163 -3.30 -19.35 1.77
CA LYS A 163 -3.28 -20.60 2.52
C LYS A 163 -4.70 -20.91 3.00
N GLY A 164 -5.38 -21.86 2.34
CA GLY A 164 -6.76 -22.23 2.68
C GLY A 164 -7.79 -21.16 2.31
N LYS A 165 -8.72 -20.85 3.25
CA LYS A 165 -9.76 -19.83 3.07
C LYS A 165 -9.39 -18.44 3.62
N GLY A 166 -8.16 -18.26 4.10
CA GLY A 166 -7.67 -17.01 4.69
C GLY A 166 -7.19 -16.00 3.64
N LEU A 167 -6.82 -14.80 4.13
CA LEU A 167 -6.17 -13.77 3.31
C LEU A 167 -4.78 -14.25 2.86
N ALA A 168 -4.35 -13.84 1.67
CA ALA A 168 -3.12 -14.31 1.03
C ALA A 168 -1.82 -14.04 1.83
N TYR A 169 -1.86 -13.14 2.81
CA TYR A 169 -0.72 -12.66 3.59
C TYR A 169 -0.97 -12.71 5.09
N GLU A 170 -1.45 -13.81 5.61
CA GLU A 170 -1.53 -13.94 7.06
C GLU A 170 -0.14 -14.18 7.64
N PRO A 171 0.36 -13.29 8.53
CA PRO A 171 1.58 -13.54 9.25
C PRO A 171 1.45 -14.83 10.07
N ALA A 172 2.56 -15.52 10.33
CA ALA A 172 2.55 -16.66 11.22
C ALA A 172 2.08 -16.24 12.62
N THR A 173 1.20 -17.05 13.21
CA THR A 173 0.69 -16.79 14.55
C THR A 173 1.79 -16.93 15.60
N LYS A 174 1.54 -16.37 16.80
CA LYS A 174 2.47 -16.38 17.93
C LYS A 174 3.12 -17.75 18.18
N GLY A 175 4.43 -17.75 18.24
CA GLY A 175 5.22 -18.97 18.49
C GLY A 175 5.43 -19.85 17.27
N GLN A 176 4.99 -19.44 16.09
CA GLN A 176 5.24 -20.12 14.83
C GLN A 176 6.09 -19.24 13.92
N TRP A 177 7.08 -19.86 13.27
CA TRP A 177 7.82 -19.21 12.20
C TRP A 177 7.12 -19.46 10.87
N PRO A 178 7.07 -18.48 9.95
CA PRO A 178 6.53 -18.72 8.62
C PRO A 178 7.35 -19.78 7.89
N GLU A 179 6.67 -20.57 7.05
CA GLU A 179 7.34 -21.52 6.19
C GLU A 179 8.20 -20.77 5.18
N GLU A 180 9.48 -21.18 5.04
CA GLU A 180 10.36 -20.60 4.03
C GLU A 180 9.86 -20.97 2.62
N GLN A 181 9.74 -19.96 1.76
CA GLN A 181 9.30 -20.15 0.39
C GLN A 181 10.45 -20.60 -0.49
N LEU A 182 10.20 -21.49 -1.43
CA LEU A 182 11.15 -21.85 -2.47
C LEU A 182 10.93 -20.95 -3.67
N TRP A 183 11.99 -20.30 -4.15
CA TRP A 183 11.98 -19.51 -5.36
C TRP A 183 12.83 -20.15 -6.46
N SER A 184 12.31 -20.18 -7.69
CA SER A 184 13.02 -20.56 -8.91
C SER A 184 12.65 -19.61 -10.03
N THR A 185 13.58 -18.77 -10.42
CA THR A 185 13.39 -17.78 -11.49
C THR A 185 13.02 -18.44 -12.82
N GLU A 186 13.67 -19.55 -13.17
CA GLU A 186 13.42 -20.25 -14.45
C GLU A 186 11.98 -20.77 -14.51
N LYS A 187 11.51 -21.42 -13.44
CA LYS A 187 10.12 -21.92 -13.37
C LYS A 187 9.11 -20.78 -13.48
N TYR A 188 9.40 -19.67 -12.78
CA TYR A 188 8.54 -18.49 -12.81
C TYR A 188 8.48 -17.86 -14.21
N LEU A 189 9.62 -17.62 -14.85
CA LEU A 189 9.71 -17.03 -16.19
C LEU A 189 9.08 -17.90 -17.28
N ASP A 190 9.14 -19.23 -17.13
CA ASP A 190 8.50 -20.17 -18.06
C ASP A 190 6.97 -20.23 -17.86
N PHE A 191 6.50 -20.11 -16.63
CA PHE A 191 5.09 -20.32 -16.29
C PHE A 191 4.23 -19.07 -16.41
N THR A 192 4.73 -17.91 -15.92
CA THR A 192 3.91 -16.70 -15.79
C THR A 192 3.34 -16.16 -17.11
N PRO A 193 4.06 -16.19 -18.26
CA PRO A 193 3.46 -15.83 -19.54
C PRO A 193 2.29 -16.71 -19.95
N LYS A 194 2.28 -18.01 -19.55
CA LYS A 194 1.16 -18.92 -19.83
C LYS A 194 -0.11 -18.54 -19.05
N LEU A 195 0.07 -18.02 -17.84
CA LEU A 195 -1.03 -17.44 -17.06
C LEU A 195 -1.65 -16.24 -17.78
N PHE A 196 -0.82 -15.31 -18.27
CA PHE A 196 -1.33 -14.13 -19.00
C PHE A 196 -2.00 -14.51 -20.31
N ASP A 197 -1.45 -15.49 -21.02
CA ASP A 197 -2.06 -16.03 -22.24
C ASP A 197 -3.45 -16.59 -21.95
N ALA A 198 -3.60 -17.42 -20.90
CA ALA A 198 -4.88 -17.99 -20.51
C ALA A 198 -5.90 -16.89 -20.12
N VAL A 199 -5.49 -15.89 -19.36
CA VAL A 199 -6.35 -14.76 -18.96
C VAL A 199 -6.80 -13.97 -20.20
N ARG A 200 -5.88 -13.61 -21.10
CA ARG A 200 -6.20 -12.83 -22.30
C ARG A 200 -7.04 -13.60 -23.31
N ASN A 201 -6.80 -14.89 -23.46
CA ASN A 201 -7.62 -15.74 -24.33
C ASN A 201 -9.05 -15.92 -23.80
N THR A 202 -9.22 -15.94 -22.46
CA THR A 202 -10.54 -16.13 -21.83
C THR A 202 -11.33 -14.82 -21.73
N PHE A 203 -10.70 -13.73 -21.32
CA PHE A 203 -11.39 -12.47 -20.97
C PHE A 203 -11.09 -11.30 -21.91
N GLY A 204 -10.10 -11.42 -22.78
CA GLY A 204 -9.70 -10.35 -23.70
C GLY A 204 -8.93 -9.23 -23.00
N PHE A 205 -9.12 -8.00 -23.49
CA PHE A 205 -8.31 -6.83 -23.12
C PHE A 205 -9.14 -5.67 -22.51
N ASN A 206 -10.37 -5.93 -22.13
CA ASN A 206 -11.24 -4.87 -21.61
C ASN A 206 -10.86 -4.45 -20.18
N GLU A 207 -10.42 -5.41 -19.37
CA GLU A 207 -9.94 -5.13 -18.03
C GLU A 207 -8.42 -4.90 -18.04
N HIS A 208 -7.96 -4.01 -17.14
CA HIS A 208 -6.54 -3.81 -16.89
C HIS A 208 -5.96 -5.02 -16.16
N LEU A 209 -4.96 -5.64 -16.76
CA LEU A 209 -4.23 -6.76 -16.17
C LEU A 209 -2.97 -6.25 -15.49
N LEU A 210 -2.78 -6.58 -14.21
CA LEU A 210 -1.61 -6.23 -13.43
C LEU A 210 -0.89 -7.50 -12.96
N HIS A 211 0.40 -7.39 -12.72
CA HIS A 211 1.19 -8.47 -12.14
C HIS A 211 2.36 -7.93 -11.34
N ASP A 212 2.66 -8.61 -10.22
CA ASP A 212 3.69 -8.24 -9.27
C ASP A 212 4.79 -9.31 -9.20
N MET A 213 6.01 -8.89 -9.42
CA MET A 213 7.21 -9.73 -9.31
C MET A 213 7.81 -9.68 -7.90
N HIS A 214 7.40 -8.69 -7.12
CA HIS A 214 7.77 -8.51 -5.72
C HIS A 214 9.29 -8.60 -5.48
N HIS A 215 10.05 -7.78 -6.21
CA HIS A 215 11.52 -7.63 -6.14
C HIS A 215 12.35 -8.89 -6.44
N ARG A 216 11.75 -9.96 -7.01
CA ARG A 216 12.40 -11.28 -7.11
C ARG A 216 13.29 -11.49 -8.31
N LEU A 217 13.22 -10.64 -9.32
CA LEU A 217 14.04 -10.79 -10.52
C LEU A 217 15.30 -9.92 -10.44
N THR A 218 16.39 -10.42 -11.05
CA THR A 218 17.53 -9.56 -11.36
C THR A 218 17.16 -8.57 -12.48
N PRO A 219 17.87 -7.45 -12.65
CA PRO A 219 17.54 -6.46 -13.69
C PRO A 219 17.49 -7.05 -15.11
N ILE A 220 18.36 -8.01 -15.44
CA ILE A 220 18.37 -8.63 -16.77
C ILE A 220 17.23 -9.62 -16.95
N GLU A 221 16.84 -10.34 -15.90
CA GLU A 221 15.66 -11.22 -15.91
C GLU A 221 14.38 -10.40 -16.04
N ALA A 222 14.27 -9.30 -15.29
CA ALA A 222 13.16 -8.35 -15.39
C ALA A 222 13.06 -7.72 -16.78
N ALA A 223 14.19 -7.37 -17.41
CA ALA A 223 14.22 -6.86 -18.77
C ALA A 223 13.72 -7.90 -19.79
N ARG A 224 14.19 -9.16 -19.66
CA ARG A 224 13.75 -10.28 -20.50
C ARG A 224 12.26 -10.57 -20.31
N PHE A 225 11.82 -10.62 -19.07
CA PHE A 225 10.41 -10.86 -18.74
C PHE A 225 9.52 -9.75 -19.32
N GLY A 226 9.84 -8.48 -19.02
CA GLY A 226 9.09 -7.33 -19.53
C GLY A 226 8.96 -7.33 -21.05
N LYS A 227 10.03 -7.68 -21.76
CA LYS A 227 10.00 -7.83 -23.23
C LYS A 227 9.09 -8.97 -23.69
N GLY A 228 9.15 -10.12 -23.01
CA GLY A 228 8.38 -11.30 -23.34
C GLY A 228 6.87 -11.17 -23.11
N ILE A 229 6.44 -10.20 -22.32
CA ILE A 229 5.04 -10.00 -21.93
C ILE A 229 4.37 -8.79 -22.60
N GLU A 230 5.04 -8.06 -23.48
CA GLU A 230 4.51 -6.84 -24.12
C GLU A 230 3.15 -7.06 -24.82
N ASP A 231 2.98 -8.20 -25.50
CA ASP A 231 1.75 -8.53 -26.24
C ASP A 231 0.53 -8.70 -25.32
N TYR A 232 0.74 -9.01 -24.05
CA TYR A 232 -0.36 -9.12 -23.09
C TYR A 232 -0.87 -7.76 -22.58
N ARG A 233 -0.18 -6.65 -22.87
CA ARG A 233 -0.56 -5.27 -22.55
C ARG A 233 -0.94 -5.12 -21.09
N LEU A 234 -0.01 -5.47 -20.19
CA LEU A 234 -0.22 -5.25 -18.77
C LEU A 234 -0.39 -3.75 -18.49
N PHE A 235 -1.23 -3.42 -17.51
CA PHE A 235 -1.33 -2.07 -16.99
C PHE A 235 -0.01 -1.64 -16.35
N TRP A 236 0.62 -2.58 -15.61
CA TRP A 236 2.02 -2.51 -15.19
C TRP A 236 2.59 -3.89 -14.83
N MET A 237 3.90 -3.98 -14.85
CA MET A 237 4.67 -4.93 -14.08
C MET A 237 5.18 -4.22 -12.82
N GLU A 238 4.88 -4.80 -11.64
CA GLU A 238 5.10 -4.22 -10.33
C GLU A 238 6.38 -4.79 -9.73
N ASP A 239 7.19 -3.91 -9.11
CA ASP A 239 8.40 -4.24 -8.35
C ASP A 239 9.27 -5.34 -9.01
N PRO A 240 9.73 -5.14 -10.27
CA PRO A 240 10.37 -6.20 -11.04
C PRO A 240 11.73 -6.63 -10.47
N THR A 241 12.45 -5.73 -9.79
CA THR A 241 13.78 -5.96 -9.20
C THR A 241 13.93 -5.15 -7.92
N PRO A 242 14.83 -5.54 -6.98
CA PRO A 242 15.13 -4.73 -5.79
C PRO A 242 15.44 -3.27 -6.13
N ALA A 243 14.79 -2.36 -5.41
CA ALA A 243 14.81 -0.93 -5.72
C ALA A 243 15.93 -0.13 -4.99
N GLU A 244 16.84 -0.79 -4.30
CA GLU A 244 17.97 -0.15 -3.61
C GLU A 244 18.93 0.50 -4.59
N ASN A 245 19.21 -0.16 -5.72
CA ASN A 245 20.02 0.40 -6.80
C ASN A 245 19.13 0.80 -7.99
N GLN A 246 18.56 1.99 -7.93
CA GLN A 246 17.60 2.47 -8.93
C GLN A 246 18.19 2.59 -10.35
N ALA A 247 19.51 2.74 -10.48
CA ALA A 247 20.17 2.77 -11.79
C ALA A 247 20.00 1.47 -12.59
N CYS A 248 19.73 0.34 -11.91
CA CYS A 248 19.43 -0.94 -12.56
C CYS A 248 18.19 -0.90 -13.45
N PHE A 249 17.21 -0.06 -13.13
CA PHE A 249 16.00 0.10 -13.93
C PHE A 249 16.26 0.61 -15.35
N ARG A 250 17.41 1.24 -15.61
CA ARG A 250 17.82 1.63 -16.97
C ARG A 250 17.93 0.41 -17.90
N ILE A 251 18.42 -0.72 -17.39
CA ILE A 251 18.52 -1.98 -18.16
C ILE A 251 17.11 -2.45 -18.54
N ILE A 252 16.18 -2.42 -17.59
CA ILE A 252 14.79 -2.84 -17.83
C ILE A 252 14.15 -1.92 -18.87
N ARG A 253 14.19 -0.60 -18.60
CA ARG A 253 13.58 0.40 -19.50
C ARG A 253 14.11 0.40 -20.91
N GLN A 254 15.40 0.06 -21.12
CA GLN A 254 15.99 -0.03 -22.46
C GLN A 254 15.49 -1.22 -23.28
N HIS A 255 14.92 -2.25 -22.65
CA HIS A 255 14.58 -3.50 -23.31
C HIS A 255 13.07 -3.76 -23.41
N THR A 256 12.24 -3.03 -22.68
CA THR A 256 10.78 -3.21 -22.71
C THR A 256 10.01 -1.91 -22.65
N VAL A 257 8.85 -1.90 -23.31
CA VAL A 257 7.82 -0.85 -23.21
C VAL A 257 6.69 -1.22 -22.24
N THR A 258 6.75 -2.40 -21.61
CA THR A 258 5.79 -2.75 -20.55
C THR A 258 5.86 -1.73 -19.43
N PRO A 259 4.74 -1.10 -19.02
CA PRO A 259 4.75 -0.10 -17.96
C PRO A 259 5.25 -0.68 -16.65
N ILE A 260 5.96 0.13 -15.87
CA ILE A 260 6.62 -0.27 -14.62
C ILE A 260 6.04 0.52 -13.45
N ALA A 261 5.68 -0.17 -12.36
CA ALA A 261 5.28 0.41 -11.10
C ALA A 261 6.25 -0.01 -9.98
N VAL A 262 6.71 0.96 -9.19
CA VAL A 262 7.63 0.70 -8.06
C VAL A 262 7.34 1.67 -6.93
N GLY A 263 7.47 1.25 -5.67
CA GLY A 263 7.52 2.22 -4.61
C GLY A 263 6.91 1.85 -3.26
N GLU A 264 6.34 0.68 -3.07
CA GLU A 264 5.74 0.28 -1.78
C GLU A 264 6.75 0.31 -0.62
N VAL A 265 8.02 0.05 -0.91
CA VAL A 265 9.12 0.06 0.06
C VAL A 265 9.71 1.46 0.30
N PHE A 266 9.26 2.49 -0.40
CA PHE A 266 9.80 3.85 -0.30
C PHE A 266 9.21 4.64 0.85
N ASN A 267 10.09 5.41 1.52
CA ASN A 267 9.71 6.17 2.70
C ASN A 267 9.78 7.69 2.50
N SER A 268 10.26 8.15 1.38
CA SER A 268 10.43 9.58 1.13
C SER A 268 10.53 9.90 -0.36
N ILE A 269 10.35 11.17 -0.72
CA ILE A 269 10.61 11.66 -2.08
C ILE A 269 12.04 11.38 -2.58
N TRP A 270 13.01 11.28 -1.66
CA TRP A 270 14.40 10.97 -2.01
C TRP A 270 14.57 9.54 -2.55
N ASP A 271 13.73 8.62 -2.08
CA ASP A 271 13.70 7.23 -2.58
C ASP A 271 13.05 7.14 -3.96
N CYS A 272 12.22 8.13 -4.34
CA CYS A 272 11.51 8.18 -5.61
C CYS A 272 12.29 8.93 -6.71
N LYS A 273 13.22 9.81 -6.30
CA LYS A 273 13.78 10.86 -7.14
C LYS A 273 14.37 10.34 -8.46
N GLN A 274 15.28 9.39 -8.41
CA GLN A 274 15.98 8.91 -9.61
C GLN A 274 15.04 8.22 -10.59
N LEU A 275 14.15 7.35 -10.09
CA LEU A 275 13.20 6.62 -10.92
C LEU A 275 12.27 7.58 -11.69
N ILE A 276 11.86 8.66 -11.05
CA ILE A 276 10.98 9.68 -11.64
C ILE A 276 11.75 10.58 -12.63
N GLU A 277 12.88 11.17 -12.20
CA GLU A 277 13.65 12.11 -13.04
C GLU A 277 14.15 11.48 -14.34
N GLU A 278 14.58 10.22 -14.28
CA GLU A 278 15.08 9.51 -15.45
C GLU A 278 13.96 8.77 -16.22
N GLN A 279 12.69 8.92 -15.79
CA GLN A 279 11.53 8.26 -16.40
C GLN A 279 11.71 6.73 -16.51
N LEU A 280 12.26 6.13 -15.46
CA LEU A 280 12.53 4.70 -15.39
C LEU A 280 11.28 3.90 -15.00
N ILE A 281 10.25 4.58 -14.51
CA ILE A 281 8.94 4.02 -14.14
C ILE A 281 7.82 4.86 -14.74
N ASP A 282 6.63 4.27 -14.82
CA ASP A 282 5.41 4.92 -15.31
C ASP A 282 4.45 5.23 -14.16
N TYR A 283 4.57 4.46 -13.07
CA TYR A 283 3.76 4.63 -11.87
C TYR A 283 4.65 4.61 -10.63
N ILE A 284 4.49 5.62 -9.77
CA ILE A 284 5.09 5.64 -8.43
C ILE A 284 4.10 5.05 -7.43
N ARG A 285 4.45 3.89 -6.86
CA ARG A 285 3.54 3.05 -6.06
C ARG A 285 3.84 3.16 -4.56
N THR A 286 3.87 4.37 -4.05
CA THR A 286 4.05 4.62 -2.60
C THR A 286 2.73 4.49 -1.82
N THR A 287 2.83 4.43 -0.49
CA THR A 287 1.68 4.48 0.41
C THR A 287 1.76 5.66 1.37
N LEU A 288 0.60 6.19 1.75
CA LEU A 288 0.52 7.28 2.71
C LEU A 288 1.15 6.90 4.06
N THR A 289 0.94 5.65 4.50
CA THR A 289 1.46 5.16 5.78
C THR A 289 2.98 5.16 5.86
N HIS A 290 3.70 4.93 4.75
CA HIS A 290 5.15 4.80 4.77
C HIS A 290 5.90 6.03 4.21
N ALA A 291 5.23 6.85 3.40
CA ALA A 291 5.89 7.93 2.63
C ALA A 291 5.68 9.34 3.19
N GLY A 292 5.40 9.46 4.49
CA GLY A 292 5.27 10.75 5.16
C GLY A 292 3.86 11.33 5.16
N GLY A 293 2.83 10.49 5.07
CA GLY A 293 1.43 10.88 5.12
C GLY A 293 0.99 11.64 3.87
N ILE A 294 -0.11 12.37 3.99
CA ILE A 294 -0.68 13.20 2.93
C ILE A 294 0.31 14.27 2.47
N THR A 295 1.00 14.91 3.42
CA THR A 295 2.00 15.95 3.13
C THR A 295 3.18 15.38 2.32
N GLY A 296 3.67 14.18 2.65
CA GLY A 296 4.73 13.50 1.91
C GLY A 296 4.29 13.09 0.51
N MET A 297 3.14 12.44 0.41
CA MET A 297 2.59 11.95 -0.86
C MET A 297 2.27 13.09 -1.84
N ARG A 298 1.78 14.25 -1.37
CA ARG A 298 1.60 15.44 -2.22
C ARG A 298 2.89 15.85 -2.91
N ARG A 299 4.00 15.91 -2.18
CA ARG A 299 5.32 16.25 -2.74
C ARG A 299 5.78 15.25 -3.79
N ILE A 300 5.55 13.95 -3.53
CA ILE A 300 5.90 12.89 -4.48
C ILE A 300 5.04 13.02 -5.74
N ALA A 301 3.73 13.18 -5.61
CA ALA A 301 2.81 13.27 -6.73
C ALA A 301 3.06 14.53 -7.58
N ASP A 302 3.27 15.69 -6.94
CA ASP A 302 3.58 16.95 -7.64
C ASP A 302 4.89 16.82 -8.45
N PHE A 303 5.92 16.22 -7.84
CA PHE A 303 7.18 15.96 -8.52
C PHE A 303 7.01 14.98 -9.69
N ALA A 304 6.29 13.88 -9.48
CA ALA A 304 6.02 12.86 -10.49
C ALA A 304 5.24 13.42 -11.70
N SER A 305 4.33 14.36 -11.45
CA SER A 305 3.50 14.96 -12.50
C SER A 305 4.31 15.72 -13.54
N LEU A 306 5.45 16.32 -13.16
CA LEU A 306 6.36 17.01 -14.08
C LEU A 306 6.98 16.07 -15.13
N TYR A 307 7.08 14.79 -14.80
CA TYR A 307 7.69 13.76 -15.64
C TYR A 307 6.65 12.80 -16.25
N GLN A 308 5.36 13.14 -16.18
CA GLN A 308 4.25 12.31 -16.66
C GLN A 308 4.16 10.93 -15.96
N VAL A 309 4.77 10.79 -14.78
CA VAL A 309 4.63 9.62 -13.93
C VAL A 309 3.35 9.73 -13.11
N ARG A 310 2.54 8.68 -13.10
CA ARG A 310 1.26 8.64 -12.38
C ARG A 310 1.45 8.00 -11.01
N THR A 311 0.51 8.24 -10.09
CA THR A 311 0.47 7.53 -8.81
C THR A 311 -0.21 6.18 -8.98
N GLY A 312 0.27 5.16 -8.26
CA GLY A 312 -0.37 3.87 -8.11
C GLY A 312 -0.30 3.51 -6.64
N SER A 313 -1.35 3.80 -5.87
CA SER A 313 -1.25 3.78 -4.42
C SER A 313 -1.21 2.34 -3.87
N HIS A 314 -0.17 2.01 -3.11
CA HIS A 314 -0.09 0.78 -2.33
C HIS A 314 -1.09 0.82 -1.18
N GLY A 315 -1.94 -0.19 -1.06
CA GLY A 315 -3.01 -0.25 -0.06
C GLY A 315 -3.51 -1.67 0.19
N PRO A 316 -2.61 -2.63 0.49
CA PRO A 316 -3.00 -3.99 0.82
C PRO A 316 -3.69 -4.05 2.19
N SER A 317 -4.32 -5.18 2.50
CA SER A 317 -5.05 -5.39 3.76
C SER A 317 -4.16 -5.52 5.00
N ASP A 318 -2.84 -5.45 4.85
CA ASP A 318 -1.89 -5.33 5.95
C ASP A 318 -1.65 -3.89 6.42
N LEU A 319 -2.26 -2.91 5.74
CA LEU A 319 -2.45 -1.54 6.22
C LEU A 319 -3.88 -1.36 6.73
N SER A 320 -4.07 -0.49 7.72
CA SER A 320 -5.37 -0.36 8.36
C SER A 320 -6.41 0.32 7.47
N PRO A 321 -7.72 0.16 7.77
CA PRO A 321 -8.77 0.92 7.11
C PRO A 321 -8.60 2.45 7.18
N VAL A 322 -7.84 2.98 8.16
CA VAL A 322 -7.51 4.42 8.23
C VAL A 322 -6.61 4.83 7.06
N CYS A 323 -5.61 3.99 6.70
CA CYS A 323 -4.79 4.23 5.52
C CYS A 323 -5.65 4.27 4.25
N MET A 324 -6.55 3.31 4.08
CA MET A 324 -7.44 3.25 2.91
C MET A 324 -8.33 4.50 2.83
N ALA A 325 -8.95 4.92 3.95
CA ALA A 325 -9.75 6.13 3.97
C ALA A 325 -8.94 7.35 3.52
N ALA A 326 -7.73 7.53 4.07
CA ALA A 326 -6.85 8.64 3.69
C ALA A 326 -6.42 8.56 2.21
N ALA A 327 -6.11 7.35 1.72
CA ALA A 327 -5.71 7.11 0.34
C ALA A 327 -6.83 7.47 -0.64
N LEU A 328 -8.08 7.07 -0.37
CA LEU A 328 -9.21 7.39 -1.22
C LEU A 328 -9.45 8.90 -1.36
N HIS A 329 -9.28 9.66 -0.28
CA HIS A 329 -9.35 11.13 -0.36
C HIS A 329 -8.21 11.73 -1.18
N PHE A 330 -6.99 11.22 -0.98
CA PHE A 330 -5.83 11.65 -1.73
C PHE A 330 -5.98 11.33 -3.23
N ASP A 331 -6.37 10.11 -3.55
CA ASP A 331 -6.50 9.61 -4.92
C ASP A 331 -7.69 10.24 -5.68
N LEU A 332 -8.75 10.62 -4.96
CA LEU A 332 -9.86 11.38 -5.56
C LEU A 332 -9.42 12.81 -5.98
N TRP A 333 -8.50 13.40 -5.22
CA TRP A 333 -7.99 14.75 -5.45
C TRP A 333 -6.81 14.80 -6.42
N VAL A 334 -5.79 13.91 -6.28
CA VAL A 334 -4.52 14.03 -7.02
C VAL A 334 -4.72 13.96 -8.55
N PRO A 335 -4.17 14.91 -9.35
CA PRO A 335 -4.48 14.96 -10.78
C PRO A 335 -3.84 13.81 -11.58
N ASN A 336 -2.65 13.37 -11.24
CA ASN A 336 -1.89 12.31 -11.94
C ASN A 336 -2.12 10.90 -11.36
N PHE A 337 -3.34 10.60 -10.93
CA PHE A 337 -3.73 9.29 -10.39
C PHE A 337 -3.72 8.19 -11.46
N GLY A 338 -3.32 6.98 -11.07
CA GLY A 338 -3.41 5.75 -11.86
C GLY A 338 -4.48 4.80 -11.33
N VAL A 339 -4.14 4.05 -10.27
CA VAL A 339 -5.03 3.07 -9.66
C VAL A 339 -4.67 2.87 -8.18
N GLN A 340 -5.66 2.56 -7.34
CA GLN A 340 -5.49 2.23 -5.92
C GLN A 340 -5.58 0.72 -5.70
N GLU A 341 -4.67 0.17 -4.93
CA GLU A 341 -4.76 -1.22 -4.47
C GLU A 341 -5.88 -1.39 -3.45
N PHE A 342 -6.70 -2.43 -3.62
CA PHE A 342 -7.78 -2.77 -2.69
C PHE A 342 -7.98 -4.28 -2.60
N MET A 343 -7.49 -4.88 -1.53
CA MET A 343 -7.64 -6.31 -1.25
C MET A 343 -8.92 -6.64 -0.44
N GLY A 344 -9.64 -5.62 0.04
CA GLY A 344 -10.76 -5.77 0.96
C GLY A 344 -10.33 -5.91 2.42
N TYR A 345 -11.32 -5.85 3.31
CA TYR A 345 -11.17 -6.02 4.75
C TYR A 345 -12.21 -7.00 5.25
N SER A 346 -11.91 -7.75 6.32
CA SER A 346 -12.89 -8.61 6.98
C SER A 346 -13.97 -7.77 7.69
N GLU A 347 -15.14 -8.36 7.91
CA GLU A 347 -16.22 -7.71 8.70
C GLU A 347 -15.71 -7.27 10.07
N GLN A 348 -14.92 -8.12 10.74
CA GLN A 348 -14.32 -7.84 12.04
C GLN A 348 -13.42 -6.60 12.02
N MET A 349 -12.62 -6.41 10.95
CA MET A 349 -11.81 -5.19 10.79
C MET A 349 -12.69 -3.97 10.62
N LEU A 350 -13.74 -4.07 9.81
CA LEU A 350 -14.64 -2.96 9.53
C LEU A 350 -15.58 -2.62 10.70
N GLU A 351 -15.87 -3.56 11.60
CA GLU A 351 -16.53 -3.27 12.87
C GLU A 351 -15.67 -2.42 13.81
N VAL A 352 -14.35 -2.69 13.85
CA VAL A 352 -13.39 -1.87 14.62
C VAL A 352 -13.17 -0.50 13.97
N PHE A 353 -13.27 -0.42 12.65
CA PHE A 353 -13.06 0.78 11.86
C PHE A 353 -14.30 1.13 11.01
N PRO A 354 -15.42 1.61 11.62
CA PRO A 354 -16.58 2.06 10.88
C PRO A 354 -16.23 3.15 9.87
N HIS A 355 -16.66 2.99 8.62
CA HIS A 355 -16.25 3.86 7.51
C HIS A 355 -17.42 4.35 6.67
N ASN A 356 -17.14 5.30 5.76
CA ASN A 356 -18.12 5.89 4.85
C ASN A 356 -17.86 5.64 3.37
N TRP A 357 -16.73 5.03 3.03
CA TRP A 357 -16.48 4.77 1.60
C TRP A 357 -17.49 3.79 1.02
N THR A 358 -17.71 3.92 -0.28
CA THR A 358 -18.55 3.02 -1.07
C THR A 358 -17.71 2.43 -2.21
N PHE A 359 -18.13 1.26 -2.69
CA PHE A 359 -17.56 0.61 -3.88
C PHE A 359 -18.70 0.38 -4.88
N GLU A 360 -18.49 0.83 -6.13
CA GLU A 360 -19.42 0.61 -7.22
C GLU A 360 -18.68 0.49 -8.55
N GLY A 361 -18.91 -0.60 -9.27
CA GLY A 361 -18.42 -0.79 -10.64
C GLY A 361 -16.91 -0.67 -10.82
N GLY A 362 -16.09 -1.05 -9.81
CA GLY A 362 -14.64 -0.97 -9.83
C GLY A 362 -14.06 0.36 -9.36
N TYR A 363 -14.90 1.25 -8.86
CA TYR A 363 -14.52 2.53 -8.29
C TYR A 363 -14.93 2.66 -6.84
N MET A 364 -14.11 3.35 -6.06
CA MET A 364 -14.43 3.70 -4.68
C MET A 364 -14.58 5.20 -4.53
N HIS A 365 -15.44 5.62 -3.59
CA HIS A 365 -15.61 7.00 -3.19
C HIS A 365 -15.48 7.11 -1.67
N PRO A 366 -14.68 8.05 -1.11
CA PRO A 366 -14.45 8.15 0.33
C PRO A 366 -15.67 8.59 1.15
N GLY A 367 -16.72 9.08 0.48
CA GLY A 367 -17.89 9.70 1.11
C GLY A 367 -17.65 11.18 1.41
N ASP A 368 -18.71 11.83 1.90
CA ASP A 368 -18.75 13.29 2.09
C ASP A 368 -18.73 13.72 3.58
N LYS A 369 -18.51 12.79 4.50
CA LYS A 369 -18.33 13.15 5.91
C LYS A 369 -17.06 13.99 6.13
N PRO A 370 -17.10 14.97 7.06
CA PRO A 370 -15.92 15.73 7.42
C PRO A 370 -14.77 14.84 7.88
N GLY A 371 -13.55 15.21 7.51
CA GLY A 371 -12.35 14.43 7.81
C GLY A 371 -12.10 13.32 6.81
N LEU A 372 -11.59 12.19 7.33
CA LEU A 372 -11.35 10.96 6.57
C LEU A 372 -12.59 10.07 6.41
N GLY A 373 -13.71 10.41 7.08
CA GLY A 373 -14.93 9.60 7.02
C GLY A 373 -14.78 8.21 7.64
N ILE A 374 -13.86 8.02 8.57
CA ILE A 374 -13.60 6.78 9.29
C ILE A 374 -13.60 7.03 10.80
N GLU A 375 -14.03 6.03 11.55
CA GLU A 375 -14.07 6.03 13.01
C GLU A 375 -13.23 4.87 13.55
N PHE A 376 -12.96 4.87 14.86
CA PHE A 376 -12.24 3.81 15.55
C PHE A 376 -12.96 3.47 16.84
N ASP A 377 -13.46 2.23 16.94
CA ASP A 377 -14.10 1.72 18.16
C ASP A 377 -13.02 1.16 19.11
N GLU A 378 -12.55 2.00 20.03
CA GLU A 378 -11.52 1.65 21.01
C GLU A 378 -11.96 0.50 21.94
N LYS A 379 -13.26 0.43 22.27
CA LYS A 379 -13.79 -0.63 23.16
C LYS A 379 -13.79 -1.98 22.46
N LEU A 380 -14.15 -1.99 21.19
CA LEU A 380 -14.10 -3.19 20.39
C LEU A 380 -12.66 -3.59 20.08
N ALA A 381 -11.81 -2.64 19.71
CA ALA A 381 -10.39 -2.82 19.44
C ALA A 381 -9.65 -3.46 20.62
N ALA A 382 -10.00 -3.09 21.86
CA ALA A 382 -9.41 -3.66 23.07
C ALA A 382 -9.66 -5.17 23.24
N LYS A 383 -10.62 -5.75 22.50
CA LYS A 383 -10.87 -7.21 22.48
C LYS A 383 -9.89 -7.96 21.57
N TYR A 384 -9.16 -7.26 20.74
CA TYR A 384 -8.23 -7.80 19.76
C TYR A 384 -6.80 -7.33 20.08
N PRO A 385 -6.13 -7.91 21.09
CA PRO A 385 -4.77 -7.53 21.42
C PRO A 385 -3.81 -7.91 20.32
N TYR A 386 -2.66 -7.22 20.26
CA TYR A 386 -1.56 -7.53 19.37
C TYR A 386 -1.20 -9.03 19.40
N ASP A 387 -1.07 -9.63 18.23
CA ASP A 387 -0.58 -10.99 18.04
C ASP A 387 0.73 -10.97 17.22
N PRO A 388 1.88 -11.37 17.81
CA PRO A 388 3.16 -11.34 17.13
C PRO A 388 3.14 -12.10 15.81
N ALA A 389 3.57 -11.41 14.73
CA ALA A 389 3.60 -11.97 13.40
C ALA A 389 4.99 -11.79 12.77
N TYR A 390 5.34 -12.69 11.87
CA TYR A 390 6.64 -12.70 11.20
C TYR A 390 6.43 -12.85 9.70
N LEU A 391 7.13 -12.03 8.92
CA LEU A 391 7.12 -12.13 7.48
C LEU A 391 7.88 -13.39 7.02
N PRO A 392 7.43 -14.08 5.97
CA PRO A 392 8.15 -15.19 5.40
C PRO A 392 9.47 -14.74 4.75
N VAL A 393 10.32 -15.71 4.43
CA VAL A 393 11.54 -15.51 3.64
C VAL A 393 11.53 -16.45 2.44
N ALA A 394 12.24 -16.10 1.37
CA ALA A 394 12.41 -16.96 0.22
C ALA A 394 13.84 -17.50 0.14
N ARG A 395 13.99 -18.72 -0.39
CA ARG A 395 15.28 -19.33 -0.72
C ARG A 395 15.30 -19.93 -2.10
N LEU A 396 16.46 -19.91 -2.73
CA LEU A 396 16.74 -20.68 -3.94
C LEU A 396 16.86 -22.17 -3.61
N GLU A 397 16.88 -23.01 -4.64
CA GLU A 397 17.02 -24.47 -4.49
C GLU A 397 18.35 -24.89 -3.80
N ASP A 398 19.40 -24.08 -3.90
CA ASP A 398 20.70 -24.31 -3.22
C ASP A 398 20.73 -23.81 -1.76
N GLY A 399 19.62 -23.26 -1.27
CA GLY A 399 19.49 -22.72 0.09
C GLY A 399 19.88 -21.25 0.24
N THR A 400 20.30 -20.58 -0.83
CA THR A 400 20.61 -19.14 -0.79
C THR A 400 19.36 -18.31 -0.46
N LEU A 401 19.45 -17.39 0.50
CA LEU A 401 18.37 -16.43 0.76
C LEU A 401 18.10 -15.58 -0.47
N TRP A 402 16.84 -15.41 -0.77
CA TRP A 402 16.37 -14.61 -1.89
C TRP A 402 15.38 -13.54 -1.47
N ASN A 403 15.10 -12.60 -2.36
CA ASN A 403 14.09 -11.56 -2.14
C ASN A 403 12.68 -12.16 -2.01
N TRP A 404 11.88 -11.56 -1.13
CA TRP A 404 10.52 -12.01 -0.87
C TRP A 404 9.51 -10.96 -1.22
#